data_fd7b0f4310f7bfa86821cd181a44fa02
#
_entry.id   fd7b0f4310f7bfa86821cd181a44fa02
#
_cell.length_a   1.000
_cell.length_b   1.000
_cell.length_c   1.000
_cell.angle_alpha   90.00
_cell.angle_beta   90.00
_cell.angle_gamma   90.00
#
_symmetry.space_group_name_H-M   'P 1'
#
loop_
_entity.id
_entity.type
_entity.pdbx_description
1 polymer ?
#
loop_
_entity_poly.entity_id
_entity_poly.type
_entity_poly.pdbx_seq_one_letter_code
_entity_poly.pdbx_strand_id
1 'polypeptide(L)'
;MQMQPEFFEKLKPRYSNNGVFQLINTSILNAFGLNDKNRGEEMSHYYDEQPDVKSNPKRISYQIKNAQLELTTDAGVFSKDNVDFGSDLLIKTFLKEHPPGPSKTIADVGCGYGPIGLAIGKVSPHHKITMLDINNRALALAEMNKTKNQVDNVTIMESNCLSTVNHQCFDYILTNPPIRAGKDIVHRIFEQAFDRLKTTGELYVVIQKKQGMPSAKKKIEELFGNVEIIAKSKGYYILKSIKG
;
A
#
# COMPACT_ATOMS: atom_id res chain seq x y z
N MET A 1 31.42 29.03 -0.39
CA MET A 1 32.44 28.00 -0.18
C MET A 1 32.02 26.79 -1.04
N GLN A 2 32.65 26.67 -2.23
CA GLN A 2 32.33 25.60 -3.19
C GLN A 2 32.95 24.28 -2.67
N MET A 3 32.13 23.25 -2.50
CA MET A 3 32.61 21.92 -2.13
C MET A 3 33.28 21.23 -3.33
N GLN A 4 34.44 20.63 -3.11
CA GLN A 4 35.27 19.96 -4.11
C GLN A 4 34.56 18.68 -4.65
N PRO A 5 34.70 18.33 -5.92
CA PRO A 5 34.06 17.19 -6.57
C PRO A 5 34.38 15.80 -5.93
N GLU A 6 35.52 15.66 -5.28
CA GLU A 6 36.01 14.44 -4.66
C GLU A 6 35.12 13.97 -3.46
N PHE A 7 34.30 14.88 -2.91
CA PHE A 7 33.39 14.53 -1.80
C PHE A 7 32.21 13.66 -2.26
N PHE A 8 31.76 13.83 -3.50
CA PHE A 8 30.64 13.05 -4.06
C PHE A 8 31.04 11.65 -4.54
N GLU A 9 32.30 11.39 -4.84
CA GLU A 9 32.75 10.03 -5.20
C GLU A 9 32.77 9.06 -4.02
N LYS A 10 32.88 9.54 -2.79
CA LYS A 10 32.85 8.71 -1.56
C LYS A 10 31.44 8.30 -1.15
N LEU A 11 30.40 8.85 -1.78
CA LEU A 11 28.98 8.57 -1.49
C LEU A 11 28.33 7.57 -2.45
N LYS A 12 29.08 7.01 -3.41
CA LYS A 12 28.54 5.97 -4.30
C LYS A 12 28.30 4.67 -3.49
N PRO A 13 27.09 4.10 -3.51
CA PRO A 13 26.82 2.86 -2.83
C PRO A 13 27.64 1.73 -3.46
N ARG A 14 28.43 1.03 -2.63
CA ARG A 14 29.11 -0.20 -3.05
C ARG A 14 28.12 -1.35 -2.87
N TYR A 15 27.67 -1.92 -3.97
CA TYR A 15 26.93 -3.16 -3.96
C TYR A 15 27.89 -4.32 -3.60
N SER A 16 27.64 -5.01 -2.50
CA SER A 16 28.17 -6.34 -2.26
C SER A 16 27.07 -7.37 -2.53
N ASN A 17 27.45 -8.54 -3.02
CA ASN A 17 26.56 -9.63 -3.46
C ASN A 17 25.70 -10.27 -2.34
N ASN A 18 25.59 -9.68 -1.17
CA ASN A 18 24.87 -10.23 -0.02
C ASN A 18 23.78 -9.32 0.56
N GLY A 19 23.21 -8.39 -0.23
CA GLY A 19 21.92 -7.75 0.09
C GLY A 19 21.82 -7.03 1.44
N VAL A 20 22.90 -6.50 2.02
CA VAL A 20 22.88 -5.79 3.31
C VAL A 20 23.17 -4.30 3.07
N PHE A 21 22.19 -3.47 3.28
CA PHE A 21 22.37 -2.01 3.45
C PHE A 21 23.14 -1.76 4.75
N GLN A 22 24.37 -1.27 4.66
CA GLN A 22 25.14 -0.81 5.83
C GLN A 22 25.08 0.71 5.97
N LEU A 23 24.33 1.12 6.97
CA LEU A 23 24.43 2.29 7.86
C LEU A 23 25.04 3.57 7.29
N ILE A 24 24.19 4.55 7.06
CA ILE A 24 24.58 5.96 7.08
C ILE A 24 25.04 6.31 8.50
N ASN A 25 26.27 6.77 8.63
CA ASN A 25 26.94 7.02 9.91
C ASN A 25 26.20 8.12 10.70
N THR A 26 25.70 7.78 11.89
CA THR A 26 24.96 8.64 12.83
C THR A 26 25.66 9.96 13.15
N SER A 27 26.98 10.02 12.99
CA SER A 27 27.81 11.21 13.18
C SER A 27 27.53 12.31 12.15
N ILE A 28 27.06 11.97 10.93
CA ILE A 28 26.76 12.95 9.87
C ILE A 28 25.42 13.63 10.15
N LEU A 29 24.42 12.88 10.64
CA LEU A 29 23.11 13.43 11.00
C LEU A 29 23.18 14.41 12.16
N ASN A 30 24.04 14.16 13.14
CA ASN A 30 24.28 15.06 14.25
C ASN A 30 24.97 16.38 13.85
N ALA A 31 25.83 16.37 12.83
CA ALA A 31 26.55 17.56 12.35
C ALA A 31 25.64 18.57 11.62
N PHE A 32 24.46 18.12 11.15
CA PHE A 32 23.49 18.96 10.42
C PHE A 32 22.25 19.34 11.24
N GLY A 33 22.21 19.03 12.56
CA GLY A 33 21.10 19.40 13.45
C GLY A 33 19.76 18.68 13.12
N LEU A 34 19.80 17.55 12.43
CA LEU A 34 18.63 16.81 11.99
C LEU A 34 18.13 15.78 13.01
N ASN A 35 18.70 15.76 14.21
CA ASN A 35 18.26 14.94 15.34
C ASN A 35 17.20 15.69 16.16
N ASP A 36 15.96 15.66 15.73
CA ASP A 36 14.83 16.11 16.54
C ASP A 36 14.37 14.95 17.46
N LYS A 37 14.95 14.91 18.66
CA LYS A 37 14.71 13.86 19.68
C LYS A 37 13.34 13.95 20.37
N ASN A 38 12.42 14.81 19.91
CA ASN A 38 11.14 15.06 20.59
C ASN A 38 9.90 14.93 19.70
N ARG A 39 9.89 14.06 18.67
CA ARG A 39 8.65 13.70 17.98
C ARG A 39 8.52 12.19 17.83
N GLY A 40 7.71 11.58 18.72
CA GLY A 40 6.99 10.37 18.40
C GLY A 40 7.52 9.06 18.95
N GLU A 41 7.52 8.91 20.23
CA GLU A 41 7.24 7.63 20.87
C GLU A 41 5.73 7.42 20.84
N GLU A 42 5.23 6.88 19.72
CA GLU A 42 4.00 6.09 19.56
C GLU A 42 3.61 5.92 18.07
N MET A 43 4.56 5.60 17.21
CA MET A 43 4.18 5.01 15.93
C MET A 43 3.95 3.52 16.15
N SER A 44 2.71 3.08 16.02
CA SER A 44 2.29 1.72 16.27
C SER A 44 3.14 0.72 15.46
N HIS A 45 3.58 -0.37 16.11
CA HIS A 45 4.37 -1.49 15.59
C HIS A 45 3.92 -2.10 14.24
N TYR A 46 2.81 -1.66 13.71
CA TYR A 46 2.27 -2.10 12.41
C TYR A 46 2.94 -1.39 11.21
N TYR A 47 3.48 -0.18 11.41
CA TYR A 47 4.15 0.63 10.38
C TYR A 47 5.68 0.51 10.47
N ASP A 48 6.19 -0.36 11.35
CA ASP A 48 7.62 -0.64 11.44
C ASP A 48 8.06 -1.49 10.26
N GLU A 49 9.17 -1.12 9.64
CA GLU A 49 9.82 -1.89 8.58
C GLU A 49 10.11 -3.34 9.03
N GLN A 50 10.27 -3.57 10.33
CA GLN A 50 10.53 -4.87 10.96
C GLN A 50 9.75 -5.01 12.28
N PRO A 51 8.54 -5.56 12.28
CA PRO A 51 7.80 -5.80 13.52
C PRO A 51 8.47 -6.89 14.39
N ASP A 52 8.73 -6.58 15.66
CA ASP A 52 9.34 -7.46 16.67
C ASP A 52 8.44 -8.62 17.15
N VAL A 53 7.44 -9.00 16.37
CA VAL A 53 6.49 -10.05 16.72
C VAL A 53 6.99 -11.40 16.22
N LYS A 54 6.99 -12.43 17.10
CA LYS A 54 7.34 -13.81 16.72
C LYS A 54 6.45 -14.32 15.59
N SER A 55 7.06 -14.83 14.53
CA SER A 55 6.35 -15.39 13.37
C SER A 55 5.45 -16.56 13.78
N ASN A 56 4.24 -16.56 13.27
CA ASN A 56 3.25 -17.64 13.39
C ASN A 56 2.39 -17.69 12.12
N PRO A 57 2.95 -18.22 11.02
CA PRO A 57 2.29 -18.21 9.73
C PRO A 57 1.03 -19.08 9.72
N LYS A 58 -0.03 -18.57 9.09
CA LYS A 58 -1.30 -19.26 8.88
C LYS A 58 -1.63 -19.32 7.39
N ARG A 59 -2.33 -20.35 6.98
CA ARG A 59 -2.89 -20.47 5.63
C ARG A 59 -4.38 -20.19 5.67
N ILE A 60 -4.84 -19.37 4.74
CA ILE A 60 -6.25 -19.05 4.55
C ILE A 60 -6.61 -19.26 3.07
N SER A 61 -7.80 -19.78 2.81
CA SER A 61 -8.36 -19.90 1.46
C SER A 61 -9.34 -18.75 1.22
N TYR A 62 -9.24 -18.10 0.06
CA TYR A 62 -10.12 -17.01 -0.30
C TYR A 62 -10.72 -17.25 -1.69
N GLN A 63 -12.06 -17.32 -1.76
CA GLN A 63 -12.82 -17.49 -2.98
C GLN A 63 -13.36 -16.16 -3.47
N ILE A 64 -13.08 -15.81 -4.73
CA ILE A 64 -13.59 -14.60 -5.39
C ILE A 64 -13.99 -14.88 -6.83
N LYS A 65 -15.25 -14.65 -7.19
CA LYS A 65 -15.80 -15.06 -8.48
C LYS A 65 -15.44 -16.54 -8.77
N ASN A 66 -14.80 -16.83 -9.89
CA ASN A 66 -14.38 -18.16 -10.30
C ASN A 66 -12.92 -18.48 -9.89
N ALA A 67 -12.28 -17.62 -9.10
CA ALA A 67 -10.90 -17.79 -8.68
C ALA A 67 -10.81 -18.14 -7.20
N GLN A 68 -9.88 -19.05 -6.87
CA GLN A 68 -9.51 -19.39 -5.50
C GLN A 68 -8.06 -18.98 -5.28
N LEU A 69 -7.78 -18.40 -4.11
CA LEU A 69 -6.45 -18.02 -3.66
C LEU A 69 -6.13 -18.75 -2.37
N GLU A 70 -4.94 -19.32 -2.29
CA GLU A 70 -4.35 -19.86 -1.06
C GLU A 70 -3.33 -18.85 -0.54
N LEU A 71 -3.67 -18.13 0.52
CA LEU A 71 -2.86 -17.05 1.05
C LEU A 71 -2.19 -17.49 2.36
N THR A 72 -0.92 -17.16 2.50
CA THR A 72 -0.19 -17.25 3.76
C THR A 72 -0.18 -15.88 4.40
N THR A 73 -0.50 -15.81 5.68
CA THR A 73 -0.47 -14.62 6.52
C THR A 73 0.36 -14.91 7.76
N ASP A 74 0.74 -13.90 8.56
CA ASP A 74 1.59 -14.07 9.75
C ASP A 74 1.22 -13.10 10.86
N ALA A 75 1.74 -13.34 12.04
CA ALA A 75 1.76 -12.35 13.11
C ALA A 75 2.56 -11.11 12.67
N GLY A 76 2.07 -9.92 13.00
CA GLY A 76 2.67 -8.66 12.55
C GLY A 76 2.17 -8.15 11.21
N VAL A 77 1.24 -8.87 10.54
CA VAL A 77 0.49 -8.36 9.38
C VAL A 77 -1.00 -8.29 9.70
N PHE A 78 -1.72 -7.43 8.97
CA PHE A 78 -3.15 -7.21 9.18
C PHE A 78 -3.97 -8.46 8.79
N SER A 79 -5.03 -8.77 9.60
CA SER A 79 -6.02 -9.80 9.33
C SER A 79 -5.48 -11.21 9.06
N LYS A 80 -4.90 -11.80 10.10
CA LYS A 80 -4.20 -13.10 10.04
C LYS A 80 -5.10 -14.35 9.95
N ASP A 81 -6.41 -14.27 10.16
CA ASP A 81 -7.29 -15.45 10.22
C ASP A 81 -8.18 -15.60 8.97
N ASN A 82 -8.49 -14.52 8.27
CA ASN A 82 -9.26 -14.46 7.02
C ASN A 82 -8.94 -13.17 6.29
N VAL A 83 -9.25 -13.07 4.99
CA VAL A 83 -9.31 -11.77 4.31
C VAL A 83 -10.35 -10.91 5.05
N ASP A 84 -9.94 -9.72 5.51
CA ASP A 84 -10.82 -8.88 6.30
C ASP A 84 -12.02 -8.40 5.49
N PHE A 85 -13.12 -8.13 6.20
CA PHE A 85 -14.38 -7.76 5.57
C PHE A 85 -14.27 -6.50 4.70
N GLY A 86 -13.44 -5.53 5.09
CA GLY A 86 -13.24 -4.29 4.32
C GLY A 86 -12.56 -4.58 2.99
N SER A 87 -11.47 -5.35 3.00
CA SER A 87 -10.77 -5.77 1.78
C SER A 87 -11.67 -6.61 0.87
N ASP A 88 -12.44 -7.56 1.41
CA ASP A 88 -13.42 -8.34 0.62
C ASP A 88 -14.49 -7.44 -0.03
N LEU A 89 -15.03 -6.48 0.72
CA LEU A 89 -16.00 -5.52 0.20
C LEU A 89 -15.39 -4.65 -0.91
N LEU A 90 -14.16 -4.18 -0.73
CA LEU A 90 -13.45 -3.37 -1.72
C LEU A 90 -13.21 -4.15 -3.01
N ILE A 91 -12.69 -5.39 -2.91
CA ILE A 91 -12.43 -6.27 -4.05
C ILE A 91 -13.72 -6.50 -4.84
N LYS A 92 -14.80 -6.91 -4.16
CA LYS A 92 -16.10 -7.20 -4.78
C LYS A 92 -16.70 -5.98 -5.46
N THR A 93 -16.61 -4.81 -4.82
CA THR A 93 -17.12 -3.55 -5.35
C THR A 93 -16.33 -3.15 -6.59
N PHE A 94 -14.99 -3.15 -6.53
CA PHE A 94 -14.14 -2.82 -7.66
C PHE A 94 -14.38 -3.74 -8.86
N LEU A 95 -14.41 -5.05 -8.67
CA LEU A 95 -14.66 -6.02 -9.74
C LEU A 95 -16.08 -5.97 -10.33
N LYS A 96 -17.04 -5.39 -9.61
CA LYS A 96 -18.40 -5.11 -10.11
C LYS A 96 -18.42 -3.87 -10.98
N GLU A 97 -17.75 -2.79 -10.56
CA GLU A 97 -17.64 -1.53 -11.31
C GLU A 97 -16.82 -1.71 -12.60
N HIS A 98 -15.83 -2.62 -12.60
CA HIS A 98 -14.90 -2.83 -13.69
C HIS A 98 -15.01 -4.27 -14.25
N PRO A 99 -16.01 -4.54 -15.11
CA PRO A 99 -16.06 -5.79 -15.87
C PRO A 99 -14.86 -5.93 -16.80
N PRO A 100 -14.57 -7.15 -17.33
CA PRO A 100 -13.49 -7.36 -18.26
C PRO A 100 -13.47 -6.35 -19.41
N GLY A 101 -12.32 -5.72 -19.63
CA GLY A 101 -12.14 -4.62 -20.57
C GLY A 101 -10.67 -4.45 -20.95
N PRO A 102 -10.25 -3.29 -21.51
CA PRO A 102 -8.86 -3.05 -21.88
C PRO A 102 -7.94 -3.08 -20.66
N SER A 103 -6.66 -3.38 -20.90
CA SER A 103 -5.63 -3.42 -19.86
C SER A 103 -5.52 -2.07 -19.15
N LYS A 104 -5.46 -2.12 -17.82
CA LYS A 104 -5.35 -0.96 -16.93
C LYS A 104 -4.17 -1.13 -15.98
N THR A 105 -3.64 -0.02 -15.49
CA THR A 105 -2.62 0.05 -14.45
C THR A 105 -3.28 0.33 -13.09
N ILE A 106 -3.03 -0.53 -12.12
CA ILE A 106 -3.68 -0.51 -10.81
C ILE A 106 -2.61 -0.47 -9.71
N ALA A 107 -2.80 0.36 -8.68
CA ALA A 107 -2.02 0.28 -7.45
C ALA A 107 -2.88 -0.25 -6.29
N ASP A 108 -2.30 -1.15 -5.49
CA ASP A 108 -2.81 -1.58 -4.17
C ASP A 108 -1.87 -1.02 -3.11
N VAL A 109 -2.32 0.00 -2.36
CA VAL A 109 -1.51 0.77 -1.41
C VAL A 109 -1.76 0.31 0.01
N GLY A 110 -0.69 -0.08 0.71
CA GLY A 110 -0.77 -0.79 1.98
C GLY A 110 -1.25 -2.22 1.77
N CYS A 111 -0.62 -2.91 0.81
CA CYS A 111 -1.10 -4.19 0.29
C CYS A 111 -1.05 -5.33 1.31
N GLY A 112 -0.24 -5.21 2.37
CA GLY A 112 -0.06 -6.28 3.35
C GLY A 112 0.46 -7.56 2.69
N TYR A 113 -0.10 -8.71 3.05
CA TYR A 113 0.21 -10.01 2.43
C TYR A 113 -0.45 -10.23 1.05
N GLY A 114 -1.09 -9.20 0.48
CA GLY A 114 -1.54 -9.13 -0.89
C GLY A 114 -2.99 -9.50 -1.20
N PRO A 115 -3.95 -9.48 -0.27
CA PRO A 115 -5.30 -9.96 -0.53
C PRO A 115 -6.03 -9.20 -1.66
N ILE A 116 -5.86 -7.87 -1.76
CA ILE A 116 -6.55 -7.05 -2.75
C ILE A 116 -5.89 -7.20 -4.11
N GLY A 117 -4.60 -6.88 -4.21
CA GLY A 117 -3.88 -6.90 -5.49
C GLY A 117 -3.85 -8.28 -6.13
N LEU A 118 -3.61 -9.35 -5.35
CA LEU A 118 -3.58 -10.72 -5.86
C LEU A 118 -4.97 -11.20 -6.30
N ALA A 119 -6.04 -10.86 -5.57
CA ALA A 119 -7.40 -11.22 -5.98
C ALA A 119 -7.80 -10.56 -7.29
N ILE A 120 -7.52 -9.28 -7.45
CA ILE A 120 -7.80 -8.54 -8.69
C ILE A 120 -6.93 -9.09 -9.82
N GLY A 121 -5.63 -9.34 -9.58
CA GLY A 121 -4.71 -9.90 -10.55
C GLY A 121 -5.12 -11.27 -11.06
N LYS A 122 -5.59 -12.15 -10.16
CA LYS A 122 -6.07 -13.49 -10.51
C LYS A 122 -7.35 -13.46 -11.34
N VAL A 123 -8.30 -12.57 -11.00
CA VAL A 123 -9.59 -12.44 -11.71
C VAL A 123 -9.44 -11.68 -13.04
N SER A 124 -8.48 -10.75 -13.11
CA SER A 124 -8.28 -9.86 -14.26
C SER A 124 -6.81 -9.86 -14.72
N PRO A 125 -6.33 -10.95 -15.35
CA PRO A 125 -4.91 -11.14 -15.65
C PRO A 125 -4.38 -10.18 -16.73
N HIS A 126 -5.25 -9.47 -17.43
CA HIS A 126 -4.88 -8.45 -18.43
C HIS A 126 -4.49 -7.09 -17.80
N HIS A 127 -4.80 -6.83 -16.54
CA HIS A 127 -4.36 -5.64 -15.85
C HIS A 127 -2.90 -5.76 -15.37
N LYS A 128 -2.24 -4.62 -15.20
CA LYS A 128 -0.92 -4.52 -14.56
C LYS A 128 -1.11 -3.96 -13.17
N ILE A 129 -0.72 -4.71 -12.15
CA ILE A 129 -0.95 -4.35 -10.75
C ILE A 129 0.39 -4.11 -10.07
N THR A 130 0.48 -2.99 -9.36
CA THR A 130 1.60 -2.67 -8.46
C THR A 130 1.10 -2.69 -7.03
N MET A 131 1.66 -3.58 -6.22
CA MET A 131 1.36 -3.70 -4.80
C MET A 131 2.46 -3.02 -3.99
N LEU A 132 2.08 -2.14 -3.08
CA LEU A 132 2.97 -1.26 -2.33
C LEU A 132 2.75 -1.41 -0.84
N ASP A 133 3.81 -1.65 -0.08
CA ASP A 133 3.79 -1.63 1.39
C ASP A 133 5.16 -1.18 1.92
N ILE A 134 5.24 -0.71 3.15
CA ILE A 134 6.49 -0.38 3.84
C ILE A 134 7.00 -1.55 4.67
N ASN A 135 6.13 -2.48 5.04
CA ASN A 135 6.43 -3.60 5.92
C ASN A 135 7.08 -4.74 5.13
N ASN A 136 8.38 -4.96 5.33
CA ASN A 136 9.15 -5.99 4.61
C ASN A 136 8.64 -7.43 4.86
N ARG A 137 8.09 -7.72 6.05
CA ARG A 137 7.47 -9.03 6.33
C ARG A 137 6.20 -9.22 5.49
N ALA A 138 5.39 -8.17 5.35
CA ALA A 138 4.19 -8.19 4.52
C ALA A 138 4.56 -8.40 3.03
N LEU A 139 5.57 -7.70 2.53
CA LEU A 139 6.06 -7.85 1.15
C LEU A 139 6.59 -9.26 0.88
N ALA A 140 7.34 -9.85 1.81
CA ALA A 140 7.82 -11.24 1.68
C ALA A 140 6.65 -12.24 1.60
N LEU A 141 5.61 -12.05 2.40
CA LEU A 141 4.38 -12.85 2.32
C LEU A 141 3.63 -12.63 1.01
N ALA A 142 3.55 -11.40 0.53
CA ALA A 142 2.91 -11.06 -0.74
C ALA A 142 3.61 -11.74 -1.93
N GLU A 143 4.95 -11.75 -1.98
CA GLU A 143 5.73 -12.46 -3.01
C GLU A 143 5.52 -13.99 -2.95
N MET A 144 5.51 -14.57 -1.74
CA MET A 144 5.20 -15.98 -1.56
C MET A 144 3.78 -16.31 -2.06
N ASN A 145 2.80 -15.48 -1.72
CA ASN A 145 1.41 -15.64 -2.13
C ASN A 145 1.23 -15.45 -3.63
N LYS A 146 1.89 -14.48 -4.24
CA LYS A 146 1.93 -14.27 -5.69
C LYS A 146 2.40 -15.51 -6.42
N THR A 147 3.57 -16.04 -6.02
CA THR A 147 4.17 -17.24 -6.61
C THR A 147 3.26 -18.45 -6.46
N LYS A 148 2.76 -18.69 -5.24
CA LYS A 148 1.89 -19.82 -4.94
C LYS A 148 0.61 -19.83 -5.76
N ASN A 149 0.04 -18.65 -6.02
CA ASN A 149 -1.21 -18.51 -6.77
C ASN A 149 -0.99 -18.26 -8.26
N GLN A 150 0.26 -18.22 -8.76
CA GLN A 150 0.60 -17.99 -10.17
C GLN A 150 -0.06 -16.70 -10.71
N VAL A 151 0.18 -15.56 -10.03
CA VAL A 151 -0.37 -14.25 -10.40
C VAL A 151 0.76 -13.40 -10.98
N ASP A 152 1.05 -13.58 -12.27
CA ASP A 152 2.25 -13.03 -12.92
C ASP A 152 2.14 -11.55 -13.31
N ASN A 153 0.92 -11.01 -13.37
CA ASN A 153 0.63 -9.62 -13.72
C ASN A 153 0.74 -8.63 -12.55
N VAL A 154 1.37 -9.05 -11.45
CA VAL A 154 1.58 -8.26 -10.22
C VAL A 154 3.05 -7.99 -10.01
N THR A 155 3.41 -6.73 -9.75
CA THR A 155 4.72 -6.29 -9.26
C THR A 155 4.57 -5.84 -7.81
N ILE A 156 5.50 -6.24 -6.94
CA ILE A 156 5.48 -5.92 -5.51
C ILE A 156 6.70 -5.05 -5.21
N MET A 157 6.49 -3.94 -4.49
CA MET A 157 7.54 -2.96 -4.21
C MET A 157 7.42 -2.41 -2.80
N GLU A 158 8.57 -2.20 -2.15
CA GLU A 158 8.65 -1.41 -0.92
C GLU A 158 8.38 0.06 -1.22
N SER A 159 7.45 0.66 -0.47
CA SER A 159 7.10 2.07 -0.62
C SER A 159 6.47 2.65 0.64
N ASN A 160 6.92 3.82 1.04
CA ASN A 160 6.18 4.64 1.99
C ASN A 160 5.01 5.31 1.26
N CYS A 161 3.81 4.73 1.40
CA CYS A 161 2.62 5.05 0.59
C CYS A 161 2.92 4.85 -0.92
N LEU A 162 2.94 5.91 -1.74
CA LEU A 162 3.25 5.86 -3.17
C LEU A 162 4.53 6.64 -3.53
N SER A 163 5.47 6.81 -2.59
CA SER A 163 6.66 7.65 -2.80
C SER A 163 7.62 7.11 -3.87
N THR A 164 7.63 5.79 -4.11
CA THR A 164 8.56 5.14 -5.04
C THR A 164 8.04 5.03 -6.48
N VAL A 165 6.78 5.40 -6.73
CA VAL A 165 6.16 5.31 -8.06
C VAL A 165 6.06 6.67 -8.75
N ASN A 166 6.02 6.66 -10.09
CA ASN A 166 5.97 7.86 -10.91
C ASN A 166 4.62 8.59 -10.83
N HIS A 167 4.62 9.88 -11.17
CA HIS A 167 3.41 10.68 -11.32
C HIS A 167 2.53 10.18 -12.49
N GLN A 168 1.21 10.29 -12.34
CA GLN A 168 0.21 10.03 -13.39
C GLN A 168 0.42 8.68 -14.12
N CYS A 169 0.68 7.61 -13.35
CA CYS A 169 0.95 6.28 -13.92
C CYS A 169 -0.19 5.27 -13.73
N PHE A 170 -1.17 5.53 -12.83
CA PHE A 170 -2.24 4.59 -12.54
C PHE A 170 -3.59 5.03 -13.08
N ASP A 171 -4.33 4.06 -13.62
CA ASP A 171 -5.76 4.21 -13.94
C ASP A 171 -6.61 4.08 -12.67
N TYR A 172 -6.21 3.19 -11.76
CA TYR A 172 -6.90 2.92 -10.50
C TYR A 172 -5.93 2.83 -9.33
N ILE A 173 -6.30 3.41 -8.19
CA ILE A 173 -5.60 3.23 -6.92
C ILE A 173 -6.60 2.71 -5.90
N LEU A 174 -6.29 1.59 -5.27
CA LEU A 174 -7.08 0.97 -4.21
C LEU A 174 -6.31 1.01 -2.91
N THR A 175 -7.00 1.19 -1.79
CA THR A 175 -6.40 1.09 -0.47
C THR A 175 -7.40 0.69 0.61
N ASN A 176 -6.96 -0.20 1.50
CA ASN A 176 -7.51 -0.39 2.83
C ASN A 176 -6.51 0.24 3.81
N PRO A 177 -6.60 1.56 4.07
CA PRO A 177 -5.50 2.30 4.67
C PRO A 177 -5.24 1.88 6.11
N PRO A 178 -3.98 1.96 6.58
CA PRO A 178 -3.59 1.57 7.93
C PRO A 178 -4.05 2.64 8.95
N ILE A 179 -5.30 2.58 9.39
CA ILE A 179 -5.91 3.57 10.30
C ILE A 179 -5.11 3.73 11.61
N ARG A 180 -4.51 2.64 12.10
CA ARG A 180 -3.70 2.65 13.33
C ARG A 180 -2.38 3.42 13.19
N ALA A 181 -1.89 3.61 11.97
CA ALA A 181 -0.70 4.42 11.69
C ALA A 181 -0.94 5.93 11.84
N GLY A 182 -2.20 6.32 12.09
CA GLY A 182 -2.57 7.71 12.31
C GLY A 182 -3.14 8.41 11.08
N LYS A 183 -3.80 9.53 11.34
CA LYS A 183 -4.51 10.32 10.33
C LYS A 183 -3.56 10.87 9.24
N ASP A 184 -2.35 11.26 9.62
CA ASP A 184 -1.38 11.88 8.70
C ASP A 184 -0.93 10.91 7.62
N ILE A 185 -0.72 9.64 7.96
CA ILE A 185 -0.38 8.59 6.99
C ILE A 185 -1.54 8.35 6.04
N VAL A 186 -2.76 8.24 6.56
CA VAL A 186 -3.97 8.05 5.74
C VAL A 186 -4.16 9.22 4.77
N HIS A 187 -4.00 10.45 5.23
CA HIS A 187 -4.11 11.65 4.38
C HIS A 187 -3.00 11.71 3.33
N ARG A 188 -1.76 11.33 3.70
CA ARG A 188 -0.63 11.24 2.74
C ARG A 188 -0.91 10.24 1.61
N ILE A 189 -1.54 9.11 1.91
CA ILE A 189 -1.97 8.16 0.88
C ILE A 189 -2.90 8.86 -0.12
N PHE A 190 -3.88 9.65 0.33
CA PHE A 190 -4.81 10.34 -0.57
C PHE A 190 -4.14 11.44 -1.38
N GLU A 191 -3.24 12.22 -0.78
CA GLU A 191 -2.45 13.25 -1.47
C GLU A 191 -1.58 12.63 -2.57
N GLN A 192 -0.83 11.59 -2.23
CA GLN A 192 0.00 10.90 -3.21
C GLN A 192 -0.84 10.16 -4.26
N ALA A 193 -2.00 9.59 -3.90
CA ALA A 193 -2.90 8.98 -4.86
C ALA A 193 -3.39 9.99 -5.91
N PHE A 194 -3.75 11.21 -5.49
CA PHE A 194 -4.10 12.27 -6.41
C PHE A 194 -2.98 12.55 -7.42
N ASP A 195 -1.73 12.66 -6.96
CA ASP A 195 -0.57 12.90 -7.82
C ASP A 195 -0.27 11.75 -8.78
N ARG A 196 -0.47 10.51 -8.34
CA ARG A 196 -0.11 9.29 -9.10
C ARG A 196 -1.20 8.80 -10.05
N LEU A 197 -2.44 9.21 -9.86
CA LEU A 197 -3.53 8.93 -10.79
C LEU A 197 -3.34 9.71 -12.08
N LYS A 198 -3.66 9.08 -13.19
CA LYS A 198 -3.89 9.73 -14.49
C LYS A 198 -5.10 10.65 -14.42
N THR A 199 -5.23 11.58 -15.38
CA THR A 199 -6.52 12.27 -15.62
C THR A 199 -7.61 11.23 -15.86
N THR A 200 -8.76 11.41 -15.26
CA THR A 200 -9.88 10.45 -15.18
C THR A 200 -9.60 9.15 -14.41
N GLY A 201 -8.42 9.03 -13.79
CA GLY A 201 -8.11 7.90 -12.92
C GLY A 201 -8.93 7.94 -11.62
N GLU A 202 -9.16 6.78 -11.02
CA GLU A 202 -10.08 6.62 -9.90
C GLU A 202 -9.38 6.13 -8.63
N LEU A 203 -9.71 6.73 -7.50
CA LEU A 203 -9.31 6.30 -6.16
C LEU A 203 -10.45 5.51 -5.51
N TYR A 204 -10.14 4.34 -4.98
CA TYR A 204 -11.03 3.51 -4.18
C TYR A 204 -10.47 3.33 -2.77
N VAL A 205 -11.25 3.72 -1.77
CA VAL A 205 -10.85 3.62 -0.35
C VAL A 205 -11.91 2.84 0.41
N VAL A 206 -11.52 1.78 1.10
CA VAL A 206 -12.38 1.17 2.11
C VAL A 206 -12.07 1.74 3.48
N ILE A 207 -13.10 2.17 4.21
CA ILE A 207 -12.92 2.72 5.54
C ILE A 207 -14.13 2.44 6.43
N GLN A 208 -13.88 2.16 7.70
CA GLN A 208 -14.94 1.96 8.68
C GLN A 208 -15.46 3.30 9.22
N LYS A 209 -16.79 3.42 9.41
CA LYS A 209 -17.43 4.65 9.90
C LYS A 209 -16.77 5.18 11.18
N LYS A 210 -16.53 4.28 12.14
CA LYS A 210 -15.96 4.62 13.47
C LYS A 210 -14.44 4.85 13.43
N GLN A 211 -13.78 4.56 12.32
CA GLN A 211 -12.32 4.65 12.16
C GLN A 211 -11.89 5.80 11.23
N GLY A 212 -12.65 6.90 11.21
CA GLY A 212 -12.24 8.12 10.52
C GLY A 212 -12.87 8.37 9.16
N MET A 213 -13.93 7.62 8.76
CA MET A 213 -14.60 7.81 7.46
C MET A 213 -15.01 9.28 7.18
N PRO A 214 -15.60 10.04 8.13
CA PRO A 214 -15.95 11.44 7.86
C PRO A 214 -14.74 12.32 7.54
N SER A 215 -13.63 12.11 8.25
CA SER A 215 -12.37 12.84 8.00
C SER A 215 -11.75 12.46 6.65
N ALA A 216 -11.73 11.15 6.32
CA ALA A 216 -11.24 10.65 5.04
C ALA A 216 -12.06 11.21 3.90
N LYS A 217 -13.41 11.15 3.99
CA LYS A 217 -14.30 11.69 2.98
C LYS A 217 -14.03 13.18 2.72
N LYS A 218 -13.94 13.98 3.79
CA LYS A 218 -13.65 15.41 3.69
C LYS A 218 -12.32 15.67 2.99
N LYS A 219 -11.23 14.96 3.39
CA LYS A 219 -9.91 15.12 2.78
C LYS A 219 -9.88 14.74 1.30
N ILE A 220 -10.55 13.66 0.93
CA ILE A 220 -10.65 13.23 -0.47
C ILE A 220 -11.42 14.26 -1.29
N GLU A 221 -12.54 14.77 -0.77
CA GLU A 221 -13.34 15.81 -1.45
C GLU A 221 -12.55 17.12 -1.63
N GLU A 222 -11.73 17.52 -0.64
CA GLU A 222 -10.83 18.67 -0.75
C GLU A 222 -9.77 18.50 -1.85
N LEU A 223 -9.24 17.27 -2.05
CA LEU A 223 -8.20 16.99 -3.03
C LEU A 223 -8.74 16.80 -4.45
N PHE A 224 -9.84 16.04 -4.58
CA PHE A 224 -10.37 15.60 -5.86
C PHE A 224 -11.54 16.47 -6.37
N GLY A 225 -12.15 17.30 -5.51
CA GLY A 225 -13.36 18.04 -5.82
C GLY A 225 -14.63 17.18 -5.89
N ASN A 226 -14.50 15.87 -5.66
CA ASN A 226 -15.61 14.91 -5.66
C ASN A 226 -15.31 13.72 -4.75
N VAL A 227 -16.35 13.12 -4.18
CA VAL A 227 -16.28 11.83 -3.47
C VAL A 227 -17.65 11.20 -3.35
N GLU A 228 -17.78 9.97 -3.80
CA GLU A 228 -19.00 9.18 -3.74
C GLU A 228 -18.87 8.00 -2.79
N ILE A 229 -19.95 7.63 -2.10
CA ILE A 229 -20.06 6.38 -1.35
C ILE A 229 -20.75 5.36 -2.26
N ILE A 230 -19.99 4.49 -2.90
CA ILE A 230 -20.51 3.52 -3.88
C ILE A 230 -20.92 2.19 -3.28
N ALA A 231 -20.48 1.88 -2.06
CA ALA A 231 -20.94 0.70 -1.32
C ALA A 231 -20.87 0.94 0.19
N LYS A 232 -21.76 0.24 0.92
CA LYS A 232 -21.83 0.28 2.38
C LYS A 232 -22.28 -1.07 2.90
N SER A 233 -21.53 -1.66 3.85
CA SER A 233 -21.90 -2.90 4.51
C SER A 233 -21.20 -3.04 5.87
N LYS A 234 -21.93 -3.53 6.90
CA LYS A 234 -21.40 -3.77 8.26
C LYS A 234 -20.54 -2.63 8.84
N GLY A 235 -20.91 -1.37 8.54
CA GLY A 235 -20.19 -0.20 9.02
C GLY A 235 -18.95 0.18 8.22
N TYR A 236 -18.60 -0.58 7.17
CA TYR A 236 -17.59 -0.22 6.17
C TYR A 236 -18.21 0.53 5.00
N TYR A 237 -17.47 1.43 4.43
CA TYR A 237 -17.83 2.29 3.30
C TYR A 237 -16.75 2.19 2.22
N ILE A 238 -17.16 2.09 0.97
CA ILE A 238 -16.27 2.27 -0.17
C ILE A 238 -16.48 3.70 -0.68
N LEU A 239 -15.42 4.49 -0.56
CA LEU A 239 -15.35 5.83 -1.13
C LEU A 239 -14.69 5.74 -2.49
N LYS A 240 -15.28 6.42 -3.48
CA LYS A 240 -14.75 6.56 -4.83
C LYS A 240 -14.57 8.03 -5.17
N SER A 241 -13.46 8.38 -5.82
CA SER A 241 -13.22 9.71 -6.38
C SER A 241 -12.53 9.60 -7.73
N ILE A 242 -12.75 10.56 -8.58
CA ILE A 242 -12.22 10.62 -9.95
C ILE A 242 -11.34 11.87 -10.05
N LYS A 243 -10.12 11.71 -10.55
CA LYS A 243 -9.23 12.84 -10.82
C LYS A 243 -9.67 13.56 -12.08
N GLY A 244 -9.98 14.87 -11.96
CA GLY A 244 -10.29 15.75 -13.08
C GLY A 244 -9.08 16.14 -13.92
#